data_e624cb5e1cca3506eb9ed96e12c788e3
#
_entry.id   e624cb5e1cca3506eb9ed96e12c788e3
#
_cell.length_a   1.000
_cell.length_b   1.000
_cell.length_c   1.000
_cell.angle_alpha   90.00
_cell.angle_beta   90.00
_cell.angle_gamma   90.00
#
_symmetry.space_group_name_H-M   'P 1'
#
loop_
_entity.id
_entity.type
_entity.pdbx_description
1 polymer ?
#
loop_
_entity_poly.entity_id
_entity_poly.type
_entity_poly.pdbx_seq_one_letter_code
_entity_poly.pdbx_strand_id
1 'polypeptide(L)'
;KKYSFQAKYRPIIIKKNISLKEVARIETENAFLPGVYVDTFISREYVWKDTGAHLLGYISEISQSQLPKYKKRDKLDYKLGDFIGQFGIEEQMDKVVRGENGFEYVEVDAFGRKKKYINTDNLFQGIANQSPKPGRNLIMTIDQDMQNAGYKALDGRSGSVVAIDVNSGQVLAMVSTPAFDPSQFSRGLTTEYWNSLINNEENPLRDRNIQEHFPP
;
A
#
# COMPACT_ATOMS: atom_id res chain seq x y z
N LYS A 1 9.12 -3.23 -22.50
CA LYS A 1 9.97 -4.34 -21.97
C LYS A 1 9.60 -4.81 -20.56
N LYS A 2 8.80 -4.07 -19.76
CA LYS A 2 8.45 -4.39 -18.36
C LYS A 2 7.46 -5.58 -18.22
N TYR A 3 6.79 -5.98 -19.29
CA TYR A 3 5.68 -6.95 -19.24
C TYR A 3 5.93 -8.25 -20.02
N SER A 4 7.14 -8.52 -20.46
CA SER A 4 7.46 -9.67 -21.32
C SER A 4 7.37 -11.04 -20.62
N PHE A 5 7.22 -11.09 -19.29
CA PHE A 5 7.11 -12.31 -18.49
C PHE A 5 5.72 -12.57 -17.89
N GLN A 6 4.72 -11.72 -18.16
CA GLN A 6 3.37 -11.98 -17.69
C GLN A 6 2.67 -12.98 -18.63
N ALA A 7 1.90 -13.90 -18.03
CA ALA A 7 1.11 -14.86 -18.81
C ALA A 7 0.20 -14.09 -19.79
N LYS A 8 0.09 -14.57 -21.04
CA LYS A 8 -0.63 -13.92 -22.17
C LYS A 8 -2.06 -13.45 -21.84
N TYR A 9 -2.66 -13.96 -20.77
CA TYR A 9 -4.05 -13.68 -20.38
C TYR A 9 -4.18 -12.84 -19.11
N ARG A 10 -3.09 -12.33 -18.54
CA ARG A 10 -3.17 -11.41 -17.40
C ARG A 10 -3.37 -9.99 -17.87
N PRO A 11 -4.32 -9.25 -17.29
CA PRO A 11 -4.52 -7.84 -17.62
C PRO A 11 -3.27 -7.02 -17.27
N ILE A 12 -2.99 -6.03 -18.09
CA ILE A 12 -1.89 -5.09 -17.88
C ILE A 12 -2.50 -3.76 -17.42
N ILE A 13 -2.03 -3.25 -16.30
CA ILE A 13 -2.45 -1.95 -15.80
C ILE A 13 -1.85 -0.87 -16.70
N ILE A 14 -2.70 -0.13 -17.41
CA ILE A 14 -2.32 0.96 -18.29
C ILE A 14 -2.18 2.26 -17.48
N LYS A 15 -3.17 2.57 -16.64
CA LYS A 15 -3.19 3.77 -15.79
C LYS A 15 -3.87 3.47 -14.46
N LYS A 16 -3.27 3.98 -13.38
CA LYS A 16 -3.84 3.94 -12.02
C LYS A 16 -4.48 5.28 -11.68
N ASN A 17 -5.38 5.27 -10.70
CA ASN A 17 -6.01 6.48 -10.13
C ASN A 17 -6.67 7.38 -11.18
N ILE A 18 -7.44 6.77 -12.08
CA ILE A 18 -8.21 7.50 -13.09
C ILE A 18 -9.38 8.25 -12.43
N SER A 19 -9.65 9.46 -12.90
CA SER A 19 -10.77 10.28 -12.43
C SER A 19 -12.12 9.73 -12.92
N LEU A 20 -13.21 10.06 -12.23
CA LEU A 20 -14.57 9.69 -12.66
C LEU A 20 -14.87 10.16 -14.10
N LYS A 21 -14.33 11.31 -14.52
CA LYS A 21 -14.48 11.82 -15.89
C LYS A 21 -13.78 10.89 -16.91
N GLU A 22 -12.58 10.38 -16.57
CA GLU A 22 -11.86 9.43 -17.41
C GLU A 22 -12.56 8.08 -17.45
N VAL A 23 -13.10 7.62 -16.31
CA VAL A 23 -13.94 6.40 -16.24
C VAL A 23 -15.12 6.53 -17.19
N ALA A 24 -15.91 7.61 -17.07
CA ALA A 24 -17.06 7.84 -17.92
C ALA A 24 -16.70 7.84 -19.40
N ARG A 25 -15.59 8.45 -19.78
CA ARG A 25 -15.11 8.46 -21.16
C ARG A 25 -14.74 7.06 -21.66
N ILE A 26 -14.00 6.28 -20.86
CA ILE A 26 -13.61 4.91 -21.22
C ILE A 26 -14.84 4.04 -21.38
N GLU A 27 -15.82 4.13 -20.49
CA GLU A 27 -17.06 3.35 -20.55
C GLU A 27 -17.93 3.75 -21.77
N THR A 28 -17.97 5.03 -22.12
CA THR A 28 -18.70 5.52 -23.30
C THR A 28 -18.05 5.03 -24.60
N GLU A 29 -16.71 5.02 -24.65
CA GLU A 29 -15.94 4.62 -25.82
C GLU A 29 -15.58 3.12 -25.83
N ASN A 30 -16.10 2.32 -24.89
CA ASN A 30 -15.73 0.91 -24.68
C ASN A 30 -15.91 0.04 -25.92
N ALA A 31 -16.89 0.36 -26.78
CA ALA A 31 -17.10 -0.35 -28.04
C ALA A 31 -15.91 -0.24 -29.01
N PHE A 32 -15.14 0.85 -28.90
CA PHE A 32 -13.94 1.11 -29.72
C PHE A 32 -12.64 0.69 -29.02
N LEU A 33 -12.71 0.23 -27.78
CA LEU A 33 -11.57 -0.14 -26.93
C LEU A 33 -11.61 -1.64 -26.55
N PRO A 34 -11.55 -2.57 -27.50
CA PRO A 34 -11.65 -3.99 -27.22
C PRO A 34 -10.53 -4.46 -26.28
N GLY A 35 -10.91 -5.09 -25.17
CA GLY A 35 -9.96 -5.60 -24.17
C GLY A 35 -9.52 -4.56 -23.12
N VAL A 36 -10.01 -3.32 -23.18
CA VAL A 36 -9.83 -2.31 -22.14
C VAL A 36 -11.06 -2.35 -21.20
N TYR A 37 -10.82 -2.33 -19.91
CA TYR A 37 -11.88 -2.25 -18.90
C TYR A 37 -11.38 -1.47 -17.69
N VAL A 38 -12.31 -0.91 -16.95
CA VAL A 38 -12.07 -0.24 -15.68
C VAL A 38 -12.22 -1.25 -14.56
N ASP A 39 -11.26 -1.28 -13.65
CA ASP A 39 -11.29 -2.11 -12.47
C ASP A 39 -11.08 -1.25 -11.22
N THR A 40 -11.64 -1.68 -10.09
CA THR A 40 -11.50 -1.01 -8.81
C THR A 40 -10.61 -1.83 -7.89
N PHE A 41 -9.72 -1.17 -7.20
CA PHE A 41 -8.91 -1.82 -6.16
C PHE A 41 -8.91 -0.99 -4.88
N ILE A 42 -8.78 -1.68 -3.76
CA ILE A 42 -8.68 -1.05 -2.45
C ILE A 42 -7.24 -0.56 -2.27
N SER A 43 -7.08 0.72 -1.96
CA SER A 43 -5.78 1.31 -1.65
C SER A 43 -5.73 1.78 -0.20
N ARG A 44 -4.53 1.82 0.36
CA ARG A 44 -4.31 2.39 1.69
C ARG A 44 -4.33 3.91 1.61
N GLU A 45 -5.08 4.56 2.47
CA GLU A 45 -5.10 6.00 2.64
C GLU A 45 -4.50 6.37 4.00
N TYR A 46 -3.55 7.29 3.99
CA TYR A 46 -2.87 7.76 5.20
C TYR A 46 -3.41 9.14 5.58
N VAL A 47 -4.40 9.16 6.45
CA VAL A 47 -5.11 10.40 6.86
C VAL A 47 -4.16 11.36 7.58
N TRP A 48 -3.18 10.84 8.31
CA TRP A 48 -2.18 11.65 9.04
C TRP A 48 -1.06 12.19 8.14
N LYS A 49 -1.03 11.77 6.88
CA LYS A 49 0.00 12.18 5.90
C LYS A 49 1.41 12.06 6.50
N ASP A 50 2.18 13.13 6.40
CA ASP A 50 3.55 13.27 6.88
C ASP A 50 3.69 13.19 8.40
N THR A 51 2.69 13.67 9.19
CA THR A 51 2.75 13.64 10.66
C THR A 51 2.84 12.23 11.25
N GLY A 52 2.32 11.23 10.54
CA GLY A 52 2.34 9.83 10.95
C GLY A 52 3.28 8.94 10.12
N ALA A 53 4.02 9.51 9.17
CA ALA A 53 4.73 8.75 8.16
C ALA A 53 5.73 7.73 8.71
N HIS A 54 6.57 8.12 9.65
CA HIS A 54 7.59 7.23 10.22
C HIS A 54 6.99 6.18 11.15
N LEU A 55 5.98 6.56 11.92
CA LEU A 55 5.28 5.66 12.83
C LEU A 55 4.47 4.60 12.05
N LEU A 56 3.59 5.06 11.16
CA LEU A 56 2.72 4.16 10.39
C LEU A 56 3.52 3.40 9.33
N GLY A 57 4.46 4.07 8.70
CA GLY A 57 5.16 3.53 7.54
C GLY A 57 4.31 3.60 6.27
N TYR A 58 4.58 2.73 5.33
CA TYR A 58 3.86 2.67 4.07
C TYR A 58 3.81 1.26 3.50
N ILE A 59 2.85 1.05 2.60
CA ILE A 59 2.77 -0.17 1.79
C ILE A 59 3.28 0.12 0.37
N SER A 60 3.92 -0.86 -0.24
CA SER A 60 4.24 -0.85 -1.67
C SER A 60 4.19 -2.26 -2.25
N GLU A 61 4.21 -2.35 -3.58
CA GLU A 61 4.24 -3.61 -4.28
C GLU A 61 5.51 -4.39 -3.95
N ILE A 62 5.37 -5.70 -3.64
CA ILE A 62 6.49 -6.57 -3.34
C ILE A 62 7.39 -6.74 -4.56
N SER A 63 8.69 -6.54 -4.38
CA SER A 63 9.68 -6.77 -5.43
C SER A 63 10.07 -8.26 -5.51
N GLN A 64 10.61 -8.66 -6.66
CA GLN A 64 11.09 -10.02 -6.86
C GLN A 64 12.20 -10.41 -5.86
N SER A 65 13.05 -9.46 -5.48
CA SER A 65 14.11 -9.68 -4.49
C SER A 65 13.60 -9.84 -3.06
N GLN A 66 12.48 -9.20 -2.72
CA GLN A 66 11.88 -9.27 -1.39
C GLN A 66 11.05 -10.54 -1.18
N LEU A 67 10.45 -11.09 -2.25
CA LEU A 67 9.52 -12.20 -2.18
C LEU A 67 10.02 -13.40 -1.36
N PRO A 68 11.27 -13.90 -1.52
CA PRO A 68 11.79 -15.02 -0.72
C PRO A 68 11.88 -14.69 0.77
N LYS A 69 12.29 -13.46 1.11
CA LYS A 69 12.41 -12.97 2.51
C LYS A 69 11.06 -13.01 3.19
N TYR A 70 10.03 -12.44 2.55
CA TYR A 70 8.69 -12.33 3.14
C TYR A 70 7.99 -13.69 3.24
N LYS A 71 8.09 -14.55 2.24
CA LYS A 71 7.57 -15.93 2.30
C LYS A 71 8.17 -16.72 3.47
N LYS A 72 9.48 -16.58 3.72
CA LYS A 72 10.16 -17.24 4.83
C LYS A 72 9.75 -16.65 6.18
N ARG A 73 9.68 -15.32 6.30
CA ARG A 73 9.36 -14.61 7.55
C ARG A 73 7.93 -14.91 8.01
N ASP A 74 6.98 -14.80 7.08
CA ASP A 74 5.57 -14.73 7.42
C ASP A 74 4.81 -16.03 7.16
N LYS A 75 5.40 -16.96 6.39
CA LYS A 75 4.77 -18.21 5.94
C LYS A 75 3.46 -17.97 5.17
N LEU A 76 3.29 -16.79 4.60
CA LEU A 76 2.17 -16.41 3.75
C LEU A 76 2.54 -16.59 2.27
N ASP A 77 1.53 -16.87 1.45
CA ASP A 77 1.72 -17.04 0.00
C ASP A 77 1.71 -15.68 -0.72
N TYR A 78 2.78 -14.89 -0.50
CA TYR A 78 2.98 -13.64 -1.24
C TYR A 78 3.28 -13.92 -2.71
N LYS A 79 2.66 -13.12 -3.58
CA LYS A 79 2.84 -13.18 -5.04
C LYS A 79 3.33 -11.82 -5.55
N LEU A 80 3.98 -11.82 -6.70
CA LEU A 80 4.32 -10.58 -7.39
C LEU A 80 3.03 -9.81 -7.72
N GLY A 81 3.02 -8.52 -7.41
CA GLY A 81 1.85 -7.66 -7.49
C GLY A 81 1.12 -7.46 -6.17
N ASP A 82 1.43 -8.25 -5.13
CA ASP A 82 0.89 -8.01 -3.80
C ASP A 82 1.52 -6.77 -3.18
N PHE A 83 0.72 -6.03 -2.41
CA PHE A 83 1.21 -4.95 -1.56
C PHE A 83 1.59 -5.49 -0.20
N ILE A 84 2.70 -5.01 0.34
CA ILE A 84 3.22 -5.38 1.67
C ILE A 84 3.62 -4.13 2.43
N GLY A 85 3.58 -4.20 3.75
CA GLY A 85 4.19 -3.19 4.61
C GLY A 85 5.71 -3.17 4.42
N GLN A 86 6.26 -2.00 4.12
CA GLN A 86 7.70 -1.81 3.87
C GLN A 86 8.43 -1.23 5.07
N PHE A 87 7.71 -0.55 5.93
CA PHE A 87 8.27 0.18 7.06
C PHE A 87 7.23 0.39 8.16
N GLY A 88 7.67 0.71 9.38
CA GLY A 88 6.82 1.10 10.51
C GLY A 88 5.81 0.02 10.93
N ILE A 89 4.66 0.47 11.40
CA ILE A 89 3.55 -0.41 11.83
C ILE A 89 3.01 -1.25 10.67
N GLU A 90 2.97 -0.70 9.46
CA GLU A 90 2.54 -1.45 8.27
C GLU A 90 3.42 -2.68 8.04
N GLU A 91 4.74 -2.58 8.22
CA GLU A 91 5.64 -3.74 8.10
C GLU A 91 5.48 -4.72 9.25
N GLN A 92 5.44 -4.22 10.49
CA GLN A 92 5.40 -5.07 11.69
C GLN A 92 4.09 -5.83 11.82
N MET A 93 2.98 -5.18 11.45
CA MET A 93 1.63 -5.71 11.60
C MET A 93 1.01 -6.19 10.27
N ASP A 94 1.80 -6.32 9.21
CA ASP A 94 1.32 -6.70 7.86
C ASP A 94 0.41 -7.94 7.91
N LYS A 95 0.79 -8.96 8.65
CA LYS A 95 0.00 -10.20 8.83
C LYS A 95 -1.39 -9.97 9.41
N VAL A 96 -1.54 -8.94 10.22
CA VAL A 96 -2.78 -8.65 10.95
C VAL A 96 -3.70 -7.77 10.11
N VAL A 97 -3.12 -6.75 9.46
CA VAL A 97 -3.88 -5.71 8.76
C VAL A 97 -4.12 -6.00 7.28
N ARG A 98 -3.37 -6.93 6.70
CA ARG A 98 -3.42 -7.24 5.27
C ARG A 98 -4.75 -7.87 4.81
N GLY A 99 -5.33 -8.78 5.63
CA GLY A 99 -6.45 -9.62 5.21
C GLY A 99 -6.05 -10.79 4.30
N GLU A 100 -7.04 -11.44 3.73
CA GLU A 100 -6.86 -12.58 2.81
C GLU A 100 -7.43 -12.22 1.44
N ASN A 101 -6.65 -12.45 0.40
CA ASN A 101 -7.10 -12.22 -0.97
C ASN A 101 -8.21 -13.21 -1.35
N GLY A 102 -9.27 -12.69 -1.96
CA GLY A 102 -10.24 -13.52 -2.65
C GLY A 102 -9.74 -13.92 -4.04
N PHE A 103 -10.48 -14.82 -4.67
CA PHE A 103 -10.26 -15.17 -6.06
C PHE A 103 -11.59 -15.49 -6.75
N GLU A 104 -11.65 -15.18 -8.02
CA GLU A 104 -12.77 -15.44 -8.91
C GLU A 104 -12.28 -16.18 -10.14
N TYR A 105 -13.02 -17.21 -10.53
CA TYR A 105 -12.79 -17.90 -11.80
C TYR A 105 -13.60 -17.22 -12.89
N VAL A 106 -12.94 -16.81 -13.94
CA VAL A 106 -13.58 -16.18 -15.10
C VAL A 106 -13.27 -16.97 -16.36
N GLU A 107 -14.28 -17.24 -17.18
CA GLU A 107 -14.06 -17.78 -18.52
C GLU A 107 -13.65 -16.66 -19.46
N VAL A 108 -12.62 -16.92 -20.25
CA VAL A 108 -12.14 -16.01 -21.28
C VAL A 108 -12.21 -16.68 -22.65
N ASP A 109 -12.45 -15.90 -23.69
CA ASP A 109 -12.36 -16.37 -25.08
C ASP A 109 -10.89 -16.56 -25.51
N ALA A 110 -10.69 -17.06 -26.74
CA ALA A 110 -9.35 -17.24 -27.30
C ALA A 110 -8.52 -15.93 -27.40
N PHE A 111 -9.15 -14.79 -27.26
CA PHE A 111 -8.53 -13.46 -27.28
C PHE A 111 -8.34 -12.88 -25.86
N GLY A 112 -8.68 -13.63 -24.81
CA GLY A 112 -8.56 -13.18 -23.41
C GLY A 112 -9.67 -12.26 -22.92
N ARG A 113 -10.78 -12.11 -23.67
CA ARG A 113 -11.92 -11.29 -23.27
C ARG A 113 -12.83 -12.07 -22.34
N LYS A 114 -13.23 -11.45 -21.19
CA LYS A 114 -14.19 -12.07 -20.27
C LYS A 114 -15.52 -12.35 -20.99
N LYS A 115 -16.01 -13.57 -20.93
CA LYS A 115 -17.36 -13.90 -21.38
C LYS A 115 -18.37 -13.40 -20.35
N LYS A 116 -19.36 -12.68 -20.80
CA LYS A 116 -20.33 -11.93 -19.96
C LYS A 116 -21.31 -12.79 -19.19
N TYR A 117 -21.47 -14.08 -19.54
CA TYR A 117 -22.45 -14.98 -18.94
C TYR A 117 -21.91 -16.40 -18.89
N ILE A 118 -21.61 -16.88 -17.68
CA ILE A 118 -21.60 -18.32 -17.42
C ILE A 118 -22.20 -18.54 -16.04
N ASN A 119 -23.24 -19.39 -16.05
CA ASN A 119 -23.68 -20.07 -14.86
C ASN A 119 -22.54 -21.01 -14.45
N THR A 120 -21.63 -20.54 -13.62
CA THR A 120 -20.44 -21.29 -13.16
C THR A 120 -20.84 -22.53 -12.35
N ASP A 121 -22.10 -22.62 -11.93
CA ASP A 121 -22.60 -23.72 -11.11
C ASP A 121 -22.54 -25.08 -11.79
N ASN A 122 -22.51 -25.13 -13.12
CA ASN A 122 -22.53 -26.40 -13.86
C ASN A 122 -21.18 -26.87 -14.43
N LEU A 123 -20.19 -26.00 -14.57
CA LEU A 123 -18.90 -26.34 -15.20
C LEU A 123 -17.78 -26.64 -14.20
N PHE A 124 -17.87 -26.12 -13.00
CA PHE A 124 -16.87 -26.31 -11.95
C PHE A 124 -17.52 -26.82 -10.66
N GLN A 125 -18.07 -28.06 -10.71
CA GLN A 125 -18.58 -28.73 -9.50
C GLN A 125 -17.47 -28.75 -8.42
N GLY A 126 -17.61 -27.87 -7.41
CA GLY A 126 -16.72 -27.82 -6.25
C GLY A 126 -15.66 -26.71 -6.23
N ILE A 127 -15.55 -25.87 -7.27
CA ILE A 127 -14.64 -24.72 -7.26
C ILE A 127 -15.48 -23.44 -7.06
N ALA A 128 -15.64 -23.05 -5.80
CA ALA A 128 -16.36 -21.83 -5.46
C ALA A 128 -15.43 -20.61 -5.52
N ASN A 129 -15.97 -19.47 -5.99
CA ASN A 129 -15.32 -18.17 -5.81
C ASN A 129 -15.12 -17.92 -4.31
N GLN A 130 -13.96 -17.37 -3.95
CA GLN A 130 -13.68 -17.01 -2.58
C GLN A 130 -13.68 -15.48 -2.45
N SER A 131 -14.59 -14.97 -1.65
CA SER A 131 -14.61 -13.54 -1.33
C SER A 131 -13.38 -13.13 -0.51
N PRO A 132 -12.83 -11.93 -0.73
CA PRO A 132 -11.74 -11.43 0.08
C PRO A 132 -12.20 -11.24 1.52
N LYS A 133 -11.29 -11.50 2.49
CA LYS A 133 -11.53 -11.24 3.90
C LYS A 133 -10.72 -10.02 4.33
N PRO A 134 -11.34 -9.01 4.94
CA PRO A 134 -10.62 -7.85 5.45
C PRO A 134 -9.64 -8.25 6.55
N GLY A 135 -8.56 -7.50 6.68
CA GLY A 135 -7.65 -7.61 7.81
C GLY A 135 -8.29 -7.09 9.11
N ARG A 136 -7.57 -7.25 10.20
CA ARG A 136 -8.03 -6.77 11.52
C ARG A 136 -7.70 -5.30 11.70
N ASN A 137 -8.51 -4.62 12.49
CA ASN A 137 -8.22 -3.26 12.93
C ASN A 137 -7.12 -3.27 13.99
N LEU A 138 -6.28 -2.24 13.98
CA LEU A 138 -5.32 -1.95 15.03
C LEU A 138 -5.79 -0.75 15.84
N ILE A 139 -5.80 -0.88 17.16
CA ILE A 139 -6.00 0.23 18.08
C ILE A 139 -4.64 0.58 18.65
N MET A 140 -4.19 1.80 18.40
CA MET A 140 -2.91 2.31 18.89
C MET A 140 -3.11 3.19 20.10
N THR A 141 -2.05 3.34 20.89
CA THR A 141 -2.02 4.25 22.04
C THR A 141 -1.74 5.69 21.65
N ILE A 142 -1.45 5.94 20.38
CA ILE A 142 -1.11 7.27 19.86
C ILE A 142 -2.32 8.19 19.93
N ASP A 143 -2.11 9.34 20.55
CA ASP A 143 -3.04 10.46 20.56
C ASP A 143 -2.76 11.38 19.39
N GLN A 144 -3.77 11.60 18.55
CA GLN A 144 -3.62 12.38 17.33
C GLN A 144 -3.29 13.85 17.61
N ASP A 145 -3.85 14.42 18.66
CA ASP A 145 -3.63 15.82 18.99
C ASP A 145 -2.20 16.03 19.51
N MET A 146 -1.71 15.11 20.35
CA MET A 146 -0.31 15.10 20.80
C MET A 146 0.66 14.90 19.64
N GLN A 147 0.36 13.97 18.72
CA GLN A 147 1.16 13.73 17.53
C GLN A 147 1.26 15.01 16.67
N ASN A 148 0.12 15.67 16.41
CA ASN A 148 0.06 16.91 15.67
C ASN A 148 0.77 18.08 16.39
N ALA A 149 0.64 18.16 17.72
CA ALA A 149 1.33 19.18 18.52
C ALA A 149 2.85 19.01 18.46
N GLY A 150 3.34 17.76 18.59
CA GLY A 150 4.77 17.45 18.45
C GLY A 150 5.31 17.79 17.07
N TYR A 151 4.56 17.46 16.01
CA TYR A 151 4.93 17.80 14.65
C TYR A 151 5.03 19.33 14.43
N LYS A 152 4.03 20.07 14.88
CA LYS A 152 4.03 21.55 14.81
C LYS A 152 5.15 22.18 15.63
N ALA A 153 5.47 21.61 16.80
CA ALA A 153 6.54 22.14 17.66
C ALA A 153 7.94 22.06 17.02
N LEU A 154 8.15 21.09 16.13
CA LEU A 154 9.39 20.98 15.37
C LEU A 154 9.52 22.05 14.27
N ASP A 155 8.40 22.60 13.81
CA ASP A 155 8.34 23.77 12.91
C ASP A 155 9.28 23.64 11.69
N GLY A 156 9.24 22.49 11.03
CA GLY A 156 10.09 22.19 9.87
C GLY A 156 11.56 21.88 10.18
N ARG A 157 11.98 21.95 11.44
CA ARG A 157 13.36 21.60 11.84
C ARG A 157 13.53 20.08 11.85
N SER A 158 14.73 19.62 11.52
CA SER A 158 15.09 18.21 11.67
C SER A 158 15.17 17.83 13.14
N GLY A 159 14.43 16.79 13.53
CA GLY A 159 14.38 16.36 14.92
C GLY A 159 13.32 15.29 15.18
N SER A 160 13.15 14.95 16.45
CA SER A 160 12.12 14.00 16.89
C SER A 160 11.47 14.40 18.21
N VAL A 161 10.22 13.97 18.40
CA VAL A 161 9.46 14.13 19.63
C VAL A 161 8.83 12.79 19.99
N VAL A 162 9.08 12.33 21.21
CA VAL A 162 8.43 11.14 21.79
C VAL A 162 7.74 11.53 23.08
N ALA A 163 6.45 11.23 23.20
CA ALA A 163 5.68 11.39 24.43
C ALA A 163 5.24 10.01 24.95
N ILE A 164 5.55 9.75 26.20
CA ILE A 164 5.24 8.48 26.87
C ILE A 164 4.48 8.77 28.16
N ASP A 165 3.38 8.06 28.38
CA ASP A 165 2.72 8.05 29.69
C ASP A 165 3.57 7.30 30.71
N VAL A 166 4.00 8.00 31.73
CA VAL A 166 4.90 7.46 32.77
C VAL A 166 4.26 6.37 33.63
N ASN A 167 2.93 6.33 33.72
CA ASN A 167 2.23 5.35 34.55
C ASN A 167 1.99 4.02 33.81
N SER A 168 1.65 4.10 32.51
CA SER A 168 1.32 2.93 31.70
C SER A 168 2.43 2.48 30.76
N GLY A 169 3.41 3.36 30.49
CA GLY A 169 4.44 3.14 29.47
C GLY A 169 3.94 3.25 28.04
N GLN A 170 2.71 3.72 27.83
CA GLN A 170 2.12 3.88 26.52
C GLN A 170 2.79 5.03 25.76
N VAL A 171 3.13 4.79 24.48
CA VAL A 171 3.61 5.86 23.59
C VAL A 171 2.40 6.62 23.07
N LEU A 172 2.31 7.90 23.41
CA LEU A 172 1.21 8.79 23.04
C LEU A 172 1.52 9.62 21.79
N ALA A 173 2.79 9.93 21.54
CA ALA A 173 3.23 10.56 20.32
C ALA A 173 4.63 10.08 19.95
N MET A 174 4.89 9.96 18.63
CA MET A 174 6.19 9.57 18.09
C MET A 174 6.37 10.25 16.73
N VAL A 175 7.02 11.39 16.74
CA VAL A 175 7.17 12.29 15.59
C VAL A 175 8.63 12.30 15.14
N SER A 176 8.85 12.28 13.85
CA SER A 176 10.17 12.48 13.23
C SER A 176 10.03 13.42 12.04
N THR A 177 10.90 14.42 11.94
CA THR A 177 10.95 15.39 10.85
C THR A 177 12.37 15.57 10.31
N PRO A 178 12.53 15.91 9.01
CA PRO A 178 11.47 15.99 8.00
C PRO A 178 10.85 14.62 7.72
N ALA A 179 9.64 14.62 7.19
CA ALA A 179 8.89 13.42 6.89
C ALA A 179 8.53 13.34 5.38
N PHE A 180 7.81 12.33 5.01
CA PHE A 180 7.38 12.06 3.64
C PHE A 180 5.88 11.77 3.61
N ASP A 181 5.23 11.87 2.42
CA ASP A 181 3.85 11.45 2.26
C ASP A 181 3.79 9.94 1.93
N PRO A 182 3.36 9.08 2.87
CA PRO A 182 3.28 7.64 2.66
C PRO A 182 2.26 7.25 1.58
N SER A 183 1.26 8.11 1.28
CA SER A 183 0.27 7.87 0.24
C SER A 183 0.88 7.83 -1.16
N GLN A 184 2.01 8.49 -1.38
CA GLN A 184 2.70 8.45 -2.67
C GLN A 184 3.24 7.06 -2.98
N PHE A 185 3.65 6.31 -1.96
CA PHE A 185 4.15 4.94 -2.13
C PHE A 185 3.04 3.96 -2.49
N SER A 186 1.87 4.07 -1.87
CA SER A 186 0.72 3.21 -2.15
C SER A 186 0.07 3.49 -3.51
N ARG A 187 0.07 4.75 -3.93
CA ARG A 187 -0.53 5.18 -5.22
C ARG A 187 0.37 4.92 -6.43
N GLY A 188 1.64 4.71 -6.22
CA GLY A 188 2.65 4.54 -7.26
C GLY A 188 3.64 5.70 -7.25
N LEU A 189 4.80 5.42 -6.70
CA LEU A 189 5.91 6.36 -6.54
C LEU A 189 6.41 6.89 -7.89
N THR A 190 6.43 8.20 -8.08
CA THR A 190 7.05 8.81 -9.26
C THR A 190 8.56 8.92 -9.07
N THR A 191 9.30 8.90 -10.19
CA THR A 191 10.76 9.03 -10.15
C THR A 191 11.20 10.37 -9.56
N GLU A 192 10.46 11.43 -9.86
CA GLU A 192 10.73 12.78 -9.38
C GLU A 192 10.59 12.86 -7.86
N TYR A 193 9.48 12.30 -7.31
CA TYR A 193 9.27 12.30 -5.86
C TYR A 193 10.30 11.41 -5.15
N TRP A 194 10.61 10.23 -5.69
CA TRP A 194 11.68 9.39 -5.15
C TRP A 194 13.01 10.12 -5.10
N ASN A 195 13.41 10.75 -6.20
CA ASN A 195 14.65 11.51 -6.25
C ASN A 195 14.66 12.70 -5.27
N SER A 196 13.52 13.36 -5.05
CA SER A 196 13.43 14.42 -4.06
C SER A 196 13.65 13.92 -2.62
N LEU A 197 13.27 12.67 -2.32
CA LEU A 197 13.50 12.08 -0.99
C LEU A 197 14.94 11.62 -0.79
N ILE A 198 15.52 10.91 -1.77
CA ILE A 198 16.87 10.32 -1.61
C ILE A 198 18.02 11.34 -1.74
N ASN A 199 17.78 12.44 -2.48
CA ASN A 199 18.77 13.51 -2.65
C ASN A 199 18.60 14.63 -1.62
N ASN A 200 17.65 14.52 -0.69
CA ASN A 200 17.47 15.49 0.36
C ASN A 200 18.51 15.28 1.46
N GLU A 201 19.33 16.30 1.73
CA GLU A 201 20.39 16.25 2.74
C GLU A 201 19.86 15.97 4.15
N GLU A 202 18.62 16.34 4.43
CA GLU A 202 17.97 16.11 5.71
C GLU A 202 17.37 14.69 5.85
N ASN A 203 17.51 13.82 4.85
CA ASN A 203 17.12 12.40 4.90
C ASN A 203 15.68 12.15 5.41
N PRO A 204 14.63 12.58 4.71
CA PRO A 204 13.25 12.48 5.19
C PRO A 204 12.73 11.05 5.34
N LEU A 205 13.41 10.04 4.80
CA LEU A 205 13.08 8.63 4.98
C LEU A 205 13.61 8.04 6.29
N ARG A 206 14.45 8.78 7.01
CA ARG A 206 15.09 8.32 8.25
C ARG A 206 14.21 8.60 9.45
N ASP A 207 13.89 7.57 10.22
CA ASP A 207 13.18 7.75 11.49
C ASP A 207 14.16 8.13 12.60
N ARG A 208 14.14 9.40 13.00
CA ARG A 208 15.02 9.95 14.03
C ARG A 208 14.69 9.48 15.44
N ASN A 209 13.52 8.90 15.65
CA ASN A 209 13.19 8.34 16.95
C ASN A 209 13.99 7.08 17.29
N ILE A 210 14.35 6.28 16.26
CA ILE A 210 14.93 4.95 16.45
C ILE A 210 16.22 4.69 15.65
N GLN A 211 16.55 5.55 14.69
CA GLN A 211 17.71 5.33 13.79
C GLN A 211 18.82 6.35 13.98
N GLU A 212 18.67 7.31 14.87
CA GLU A 212 19.69 8.32 15.17
C GLU A 212 20.12 8.29 16.63
N HIS A 213 21.39 8.62 16.85
CA HIS A 213 21.95 8.83 18.17
C HIS A 213 22.33 10.30 18.29
N PHE A 214 21.75 10.97 19.26
CA PHE A 214 22.11 12.33 19.60
C PHE A 214 23.00 12.29 20.83
N PRO A 215 24.16 13.01 20.83
CA PRO A 215 24.94 13.15 22.03
C PRO A 215 24.12 13.90 23.08
N PRO A 216 24.25 13.54 24.37
CA PRO A 216 23.54 14.19 25.46
C PRO A 216 23.98 15.68 25.64
#